data_f6a6617d2e786965e2ecd486528c58df
#
_entry.id   f6a6617d2e786965e2ecd486528c58df
#
_cell.length_a   1.000
_cell.length_b   1.000
_cell.length_c   1.000
_cell.angle_alpha   90.00
_cell.angle_beta   90.00
_cell.angle_gamma   90.00
#
_symmetry.space_group_name_H-M   'P 1'
#
loop_
_entity.id
_entity.type
_entity.pdbx_description
1 polymer ?
#
loop_
_entity_poly.entity_id
_entity_poly.type
_entity_poly.pdbx_seq_one_letter_code
_entity_poly.pdbx_strand_id
1 'polypeptide(L)'
;SIDIWAYNLETVLAEKLETILSRATTNTRMRDFYDLHILSQLHGSGIVPGDLAAALDATARKRGSEKYLPDALAVCDEVENSPVMLELWSAYQKKFSYASDISWTTVMESVRNLYRMCQGR
;
A
#
# COMPACT_ATOMS: atom_id res chain seq x y z
N SER A 1 -8.07 -4.01 -16.06
CA SER A 1 -8.59 -3.58 -14.77
C SER A 1 -8.87 -4.77 -13.86
N ILE A 2 -8.68 -4.56 -12.57
CA ILE A 2 -8.99 -5.61 -11.59
C ILE A 2 -10.50 -5.66 -11.43
N ASP A 3 -11.07 -6.85 -11.61
CA ASP A 3 -12.48 -7.09 -11.32
C ASP A 3 -12.64 -7.35 -9.83
N ILE A 4 -12.93 -6.28 -9.08
CA ILE A 4 -13.06 -6.38 -7.63
C ILE A 4 -14.33 -7.10 -7.18
N TRP A 5 -15.24 -7.39 -8.10
CA TRP A 5 -16.39 -8.26 -7.80
C TRP A 5 -15.95 -9.72 -7.66
N ALA A 6 -14.87 -10.12 -8.33
CA ALA A 6 -14.32 -11.47 -8.24
C ALA A 6 -13.34 -11.62 -7.08
N TYR A 7 -12.84 -10.51 -6.52
CA TYR A 7 -11.85 -10.51 -5.44
C TYR A 7 -12.34 -9.68 -4.27
N ASN A 8 -12.04 -10.14 -3.07
CA ASN A 8 -12.29 -9.39 -1.86
C ASN A 8 -11.37 -8.16 -1.83
N LEU A 9 -11.94 -6.97 -1.66
CA LEU A 9 -11.20 -5.71 -1.64
C LEU A 9 -10.10 -5.73 -0.58
N GLU A 10 -10.42 -6.20 0.63
CA GLU A 10 -9.47 -6.26 1.72
C GLU A 10 -8.29 -7.18 1.41
N THR A 11 -8.53 -8.28 0.72
CA THR A 11 -7.46 -9.20 0.31
C THR A 11 -6.51 -8.54 -0.68
N VAL A 12 -7.06 -7.84 -1.69
CA VAL A 12 -6.23 -7.13 -2.67
C VAL A 12 -5.39 -6.06 -2.00
N LEU A 13 -6.00 -5.25 -1.13
CA LEU A 13 -5.29 -4.19 -0.40
C LEU A 13 -4.25 -4.78 0.55
N ALA A 14 -4.57 -5.87 1.24
CA ALA A 14 -3.65 -6.53 2.15
C ALA A 14 -2.41 -7.05 1.43
N GLU A 15 -2.58 -7.64 0.25
CA GLU A 15 -1.46 -8.14 -0.54
C GLU A 15 -0.53 -7.02 -0.99
N LYS A 16 -1.10 -5.89 -1.43
CA LYS A 16 -0.29 -4.72 -1.82
C LYS A 16 0.39 -4.08 -0.61
N LEU A 17 -0.33 -3.94 0.48
CA LEU A 17 0.21 -3.37 1.71
C LEU A 17 1.36 -4.23 2.25
N GLU A 18 1.17 -5.56 2.29
CA GLU A 18 2.21 -6.47 2.74
C GLU A 18 3.46 -6.36 1.86
N THR A 19 3.29 -6.28 0.54
CA THR A 19 4.41 -6.14 -0.39
C THR A 19 5.20 -4.86 -0.11
N ILE A 20 4.50 -3.74 0.10
CA ILE A 20 5.15 -2.46 0.40
C ILE A 20 5.91 -2.54 1.72
N LEU A 21 5.29 -3.08 2.77
CA LEU A 21 5.88 -3.13 4.09
C LEU A 21 7.06 -4.09 4.17
N SER A 22 6.96 -5.25 3.51
CA SER A 22 8.02 -6.26 3.59
C SER A 22 9.22 -5.94 2.70
N ARG A 23 9.01 -5.26 1.58
CA ARG A 23 10.07 -4.94 0.63
C ARG A 23 10.69 -3.57 0.84
N ALA A 24 9.99 -2.67 1.51
CA ALA A 24 10.48 -1.31 1.78
C ALA A 24 11.04 -0.67 0.50
N THR A 25 12.27 -0.13 0.55
CA THR A 25 12.90 0.54 -0.59
C THR A 25 13.39 -0.41 -1.68
N THR A 26 13.26 -1.71 -1.51
CA THR A 26 13.58 -2.67 -2.58
C THR A 26 12.41 -2.87 -3.54
N ASN A 27 11.22 -2.40 -3.20
CA ASN A 27 10.08 -2.44 -4.11
C ASN A 27 10.10 -1.21 -5.01
N THR A 28 10.58 -1.39 -6.25
CA THR A 28 10.67 -0.31 -7.23
C THR A 28 9.44 -0.23 -8.13
N ARG A 29 8.44 -1.08 -7.90
CA ARG A 29 7.24 -1.14 -8.72
C ARG A 29 6.22 -0.10 -8.25
N MET A 30 6.29 1.09 -8.82
CA MET A 30 5.44 2.22 -8.44
C MET A 30 3.96 1.95 -8.65
N ARG A 31 3.61 1.04 -9.54
CA ARG A 31 2.23 0.67 -9.76
C ARG A 31 1.56 0.10 -8.50
N ASP A 32 2.29 -0.62 -7.66
CA ASP A 32 1.73 -1.14 -6.41
C ASP A 32 1.29 0.00 -5.49
N PHE A 33 2.09 1.05 -5.43
CA PHE A 33 1.77 2.25 -4.64
C PHE A 33 0.58 3.00 -5.23
N TYR A 34 0.58 3.18 -6.54
CA TYR A 34 -0.53 3.84 -7.23
C TYR A 34 -1.84 3.07 -7.02
N ASP A 35 -1.83 1.77 -7.28
CA ASP A 35 -3.03 0.93 -7.16
C ASP A 35 -3.58 0.94 -5.73
N LEU A 36 -2.71 0.83 -4.73
CA LEU A 36 -3.13 0.88 -3.33
C LEU A 36 -3.82 2.21 -3.03
N HIS A 37 -3.20 3.32 -3.46
CA HIS A 37 -3.77 4.65 -3.25
C HIS A 37 -5.14 4.78 -3.92
N ILE A 38 -5.23 4.44 -5.20
CA ILE A 38 -6.47 4.59 -5.98
C ILE A 38 -7.59 3.70 -5.42
N LEU A 39 -7.29 2.45 -5.09
CA LEU A 39 -8.30 1.56 -4.52
C LEU A 39 -8.81 2.08 -3.17
N SER A 40 -7.91 2.62 -2.35
CA SER A 40 -8.31 3.19 -1.06
C SER A 40 -9.15 4.46 -1.23
N GLN A 41 -8.87 5.27 -2.25
CA GLN A 41 -9.67 6.48 -2.52
C GLN A 41 -11.04 6.14 -3.10
N LEU A 42 -11.11 5.22 -4.05
CA LEU A 42 -12.35 4.89 -4.73
C LEU A 42 -13.28 4.02 -3.87
N HIS A 43 -12.72 3.16 -3.05
CA HIS A 43 -13.48 2.14 -2.31
C HIS A 43 -13.26 2.19 -0.79
N GLY A 44 -12.62 3.25 -0.30
CA GLY A 44 -12.25 3.35 1.12
C GLY A 44 -13.41 3.19 2.08
N SER A 45 -14.59 3.73 1.74
CA SER A 45 -15.78 3.63 2.59
C SER A 45 -16.32 2.19 2.68
N GLY A 46 -15.95 1.32 1.74
CA GLY A 46 -16.36 -0.08 1.75
C GLY A 46 -15.37 -1.02 2.45
N ILE A 47 -14.23 -0.49 2.92
CA ILE A 47 -13.25 -1.31 3.61
C ILE A 47 -13.73 -1.63 5.02
N VAL A 48 -13.75 -2.92 5.37
CA VAL A 48 -14.04 -3.39 6.72
C VAL A 48 -12.70 -3.57 7.45
N PRO A 49 -12.39 -2.71 8.45
CA PRO A 49 -11.06 -2.74 9.08
C PRO A 49 -10.66 -4.09 9.67
N GLY A 50 -11.59 -4.80 10.30
CA GLY A 50 -11.32 -6.12 10.84
C GLY A 50 -10.96 -7.14 9.77
N ASP A 51 -11.62 -7.07 8.62
CA ASP A 51 -11.34 -7.95 7.49
C ASP A 51 -10.00 -7.61 6.85
N LEU A 52 -9.68 -6.31 6.76
CA LEU A 52 -8.37 -5.88 6.25
C LEU A 52 -7.25 -6.39 7.16
N ALA A 53 -7.40 -6.25 8.47
CA ALA A 53 -6.41 -6.71 9.43
C ALA A 53 -6.22 -8.22 9.36
N ALA A 54 -7.32 -8.98 9.27
CA ALA A 54 -7.25 -10.44 9.15
C ALA A 54 -6.57 -10.85 7.84
N ALA A 55 -6.86 -10.17 6.73
CA ALA A 55 -6.25 -10.44 5.43
C ALA A 55 -4.76 -10.11 5.45
N LEU A 56 -4.37 -9.02 6.10
CA LEU A 56 -2.96 -8.65 6.24
C LEU A 56 -2.19 -9.71 7.05
N ASP A 57 -2.75 -10.13 8.19
CA ASP A 57 -2.13 -11.17 9.02
C ASP A 57 -1.99 -12.48 8.25
N ALA A 58 -3.02 -12.89 7.52
CA ALA A 58 -3.00 -14.12 6.74
C ALA A 58 -1.95 -14.06 5.62
N THR A 59 -1.88 -12.93 4.91
CA THR A 59 -0.90 -12.73 3.85
C THR A 59 0.53 -12.75 4.40
N ALA A 60 0.75 -12.06 5.52
CA ALA A 60 2.06 -12.01 6.16
C ALA A 60 2.51 -13.40 6.63
N ARG A 61 1.60 -14.17 7.22
CA ARG A 61 1.91 -15.55 7.62
C ARG A 61 2.27 -16.41 6.43
N LYS A 62 1.47 -16.34 5.38
CA LYS A 62 1.69 -17.12 4.16
C LYS A 62 3.05 -16.81 3.53
N ARG A 63 3.47 -15.54 3.57
CA ARG A 63 4.72 -15.07 2.96
C ARG A 63 5.90 -15.03 3.94
N GLY A 64 5.67 -15.35 5.21
CA GLY A 64 6.73 -15.35 6.22
C GLY A 64 7.23 -13.97 6.57
N SER A 65 6.38 -12.95 6.47
CA SER A 65 6.78 -11.54 6.65
C SER A 65 6.19 -10.90 7.92
N GLU A 66 5.63 -11.67 8.83
CA GLU A 66 4.98 -11.16 10.04
C GLU A 66 5.90 -10.23 10.86
N LYS A 67 7.20 -10.48 10.83
CA LYS A 67 8.19 -9.71 11.57
C LYS A 67 8.28 -8.25 11.12
N TYR A 68 7.79 -7.91 9.92
CA TYR A 68 7.84 -6.54 9.40
C TYR A 68 6.66 -5.69 9.85
N LEU A 69 5.58 -6.31 10.33
CA LEU A 69 4.36 -5.58 10.67
C LEU A 69 4.51 -4.64 11.88
N PRO A 70 5.21 -5.02 12.97
CA PRO A 70 5.35 -4.11 14.10
C PRO A 70 6.06 -2.80 13.77
N ASP A 71 6.94 -2.81 12.77
CA ASP A 71 7.73 -1.65 12.36
C ASP A 71 7.14 -0.93 11.13
N ALA A 72 5.90 -1.22 10.79
CA ALA A 72 5.30 -0.76 9.53
C ALA A 72 5.34 0.75 9.36
N LEU A 73 5.05 1.53 10.41
CA LEU A 73 5.06 2.99 10.29
C LEU A 73 6.47 3.53 10.09
N ALA A 74 7.47 2.91 10.73
CA ALA A 74 8.87 3.27 10.50
C ALA A 74 9.30 2.93 9.07
N VAL A 75 8.84 1.81 8.53
CA VAL A 75 9.09 1.44 7.14
C VAL A 75 8.46 2.46 6.19
N CYS A 76 7.25 2.92 6.47
CA CYS A 76 6.59 3.96 5.66
C CYS A 76 7.44 5.24 5.63
N ASP A 77 7.99 5.65 6.77
CA ASP A 77 8.85 6.83 6.84
C ASP A 77 10.12 6.64 6.01
N GLU A 78 10.73 5.47 6.11
CA GLU A 78 11.92 5.13 5.33
C GLU A 78 11.62 5.21 3.83
N VAL A 79 10.52 4.62 3.39
CA VAL A 79 10.12 4.60 1.98
C VAL A 79 9.82 6.02 1.50
N GLU A 80 9.07 6.80 2.26
CA GLU A 80 8.73 8.16 1.86
C GLU A 80 9.95 9.06 1.76
N ASN A 81 10.91 8.91 2.68
CA ASN A 81 12.10 9.76 2.74
C ASN A 81 13.23 9.31 1.83
N SER A 82 13.07 8.19 1.13
CA SER A 82 14.09 7.69 0.21
C SER A 82 14.15 8.54 -1.06
N PRO A 83 15.30 9.17 -1.37
CA PRO A 83 15.45 9.92 -2.62
C PRO A 83 15.22 9.06 -3.86
N VAL A 84 15.64 7.81 -3.83
CA VAL A 84 15.46 6.87 -4.95
C VAL A 84 13.99 6.62 -5.20
N MET A 85 13.21 6.39 -4.14
CA MET A 85 11.77 6.15 -4.26
C MET A 85 11.05 7.38 -4.79
N LEU A 86 11.43 8.57 -4.33
CA LEU A 86 10.86 9.82 -4.83
C LEU A 86 11.16 10.00 -6.33
N GLU A 87 12.37 9.69 -6.76
CA GLU A 87 12.73 9.76 -8.19
C GLU A 87 11.92 8.76 -9.02
N LEU A 88 11.73 7.55 -8.52
CA LEU A 88 10.93 6.54 -9.20
C LEU A 88 9.48 6.99 -9.34
N TRP A 89 8.92 7.60 -8.29
CA TRP A 89 7.56 8.13 -8.37
C TRP A 89 7.47 9.27 -9.38
N SER A 90 8.44 10.18 -9.39
CA SER A 90 8.49 11.27 -10.36
C SER A 90 8.54 10.74 -11.80
N ALA A 91 9.34 9.72 -12.05
CA ALA A 91 9.41 9.08 -13.37
C ALA A 91 8.08 8.42 -13.75
N TYR A 92 7.42 7.79 -12.78
CA TYR A 92 6.10 7.18 -12.98
C TYR A 92 5.07 8.25 -13.37
N GLN A 93 5.07 9.38 -12.68
CA GLN A 93 4.17 10.51 -12.99
C GLN A 93 4.39 11.05 -14.41
N LYS A 94 5.64 11.10 -14.87
CA LYS A 94 5.95 11.56 -16.23
C LYS A 94 5.50 10.57 -17.27
N LYS A 95 5.58 9.29 -16.97
CA LYS A 95 5.19 8.23 -17.90
C LYS A 95 3.68 8.06 -17.97
N PHE A 96 2.98 8.26 -16.86
CA PHE A 96 1.55 8.03 -16.76
C PHE A 96 0.84 9.29 -16.27
N SER A 97 0.16 9.97 -17.18
CA SER A 97 -0.52 11.24 -16.88
C SER A 97 -1.57 11.11 -15.78
N TYR A 98 -2.17 9.93 -15.64
CA TYR A 98 -3.18 9.71 -14.59
C TYR A 98 -2.60 9.81 -13.17
N ALA A 99 -1.28 9.74 -13.01
CA ALA A 99 -0.61 9.87 -11.72
C ALA A 99 -0.02 11.26 -11.49
N SER A 100 -0.09 12.16 -12.48
CA SER A 100 0.64 13.44 -12.45
C SER A 100 0.22 14.37 -11.31
N ASP A 101 -1.03 14.28 -10.86
CA ASP A 101 -1.56 15.15 -9.81
C ASP A 101 -1.51 14.51 -8.41
N ILE A 102 -0.90 13.34 -8.29
CA ILE A 102 -0.85 12.60 -7.03
C ILE A 102 0.57 12.67 -6.46
N SER A 103 0.75 13.41 -5.37
CA SER A 103 2.07 13.54 -4.75
C SER A 103 2.51 12.25 -4.07
N TRP A 104 3.81 12.06 -3.95
CA TRP A 104 4.38 10.92 -3.23
C TRP A 104 3.92 10.89 -1.78
N THR A 105 3.85 12.07 -1.13
CA THR A 105 3.35 12.19 0.23
C THR A 105 1.90 11.69 0.34
N THR A 106 1.06 12.04 -0.63
CA THR A 106 -0.35 11.60 -0.64
C THR A 106 -0.45 10.08 -0.78
N VAL A 107 0.37 9.49 -1.65
CA VAL A 107 0.42 8.03 -1.80
C VAL A 107 0.82 7.37 -0.48
N MET A 108 1.88 7.86 0.15
CA MET A 108 2.36 7.27 1.41
C MET A 108 1.37 7.47 2.56
N GLU A 109 0.60 8.55 2.58
CA GLU A 109 -0.49 8.70 3.55
C GLU A 109 -1.55 7.62 3.40
N SER A 110 -1.88 7.23 2.16
CA SER A 110 -2.81 6.12 1.93
C SER A 110 -2.27 4.81 2.51
N VAL A 111 -0.98 4.56 2.33
CA VAL A 111 -0.33 3.36 2.89
C VAL A 111 -0.44 3.37 4.43
N ARG A 112 -0.08 4.49 5.06
CA ARG A 112 -0.16 4.61 6.52
C ARG A 112 -1.58 4.45 7.04
N ASN A 113 -2.54 5.08 6.38
CA ASN A 113 -3.95 5.02 6.80
C ASN A 113 -4.50 3.61 6.76
N LEU A 114 -4.16 2.84 5.73
CA LEU A 114 -4.58 1.44 5.65
C LEU A 114 -3.98 0.62 6.79
N TYR A 115 -2.70 0.82 7.07
CA TYR A 115 -2.07 0.11 8.18
C TYR A 115 -2.71 0.50 9.53
N ARG A 116 -2.98 1.78 9.74
CA ARG A 116 -3.65 2.26 10.96
C ARG A 116 -5.04 1.67 11.13
N MET A 117 -5.77 1.48 10.03
CA MET A 117 -7.06 0.78 10.08
C MET A 117 -6.92 -0.63 10.65
N CYS A 118 -5.84 -1.31 10.29
CA CYS A 118 -5.56 -2.65 10.83
C CYS A 118 -5.28 -2.62 12.34
N GLN A 119 -4.67 -1.55 12.83
CA GLN A 119 -4.34 -1.41 14.25
C GLN A 119 -5.53 -0.98 15.10
N GLY A 120 -6.49 -0.27 14.52
CA GLY A 120 -7.63 0.28 15.25
C GLY A 120 -8.72 -0.71 15.64
N ARG A 121 -8.54 -1.98 15.31
CA ARG A 121 -9.52 -3.03 15.61
C ARG A 121 -9.54 -3.46 17.08
#